data_ba4303584f9024005942a89faa760fab
#
_entry.id   ba4303584f9024005942a89faa760fab
#
_cell.length_a   1.000
_cell.length_b   1.000
_cell.length_c   1.000
_cell.angle_alpha   90.00
_cell.angle_beta   90.00
_cell.angle_gamma   90.00
#
_symmetry.space_group_name_H-M   'P 1'
#
loop_
_entity.id
_entity.type
_entity.pdbx_description
1 polymer ?
#
loop_
_entity_poly.entity_id
_entity_poly.type
_entity_poly.pdbx_seq_one_letter_code
_entity_poly.pdbx_strand_id
1 'polypeptide(L)'
;MKKRLIALVLVTLMVLPLAACGKKEEVKDVDFYELRTKMLEAGENLPDMQTASSADDNAAELLGYVSDMDYEKVSNFFVSYSSEGLTDEIVVIAVKNEDDAKEAKESLEKHLTHRKNLFANYSPVEGAKLENAILRVVGRYVYLIIADDRNAIEKAFNEMVK
;
A
#
# COMPACT_ATOMS: atom_id res chain seq x y z
N MET A 1 -76.62 -5.67 -16.71
CA MET A 1 -75.77 -4.65 -16.08
C MET A 1 -74.57 -5.33 -15.46
N LYS A 2 -73.41 -5.30 -16.12
CA LYS A 2 -72.19 -5.99 -15.68
C LYS A 2 -71.25 -4.96 -15.03
N LYS A 3 -71.08 -5.07 -13.70
CA LYS A 3 -70.14 -4.25 -12.93
C LYS A 3 -68.73 -4.81 -13.16
N ARG A 4 -67.87 -4.02 -13.78
CA ARG A 4 -66.43 -4.36 -13.95
C ARG A 4 -65.71 -3.85 -12.67
N LEU A 5 -65.23 -4.79 -11.85
CA LEU A 5 -64.24 -4.52 -10.81
C LEU A 5 -62.86 -4.31 -11.47
N ILE A 6 -62.33 -3.13 -11.34
CA ILE A 6 -60.93 -2.84 -11.69
C ILE A 6 -60.12 -3.05 -10.40
N ALA A 7 -59.36 -4.16 -10.38
CA ALA A 7 -58.38 -4.40 -9.32
C ALA A 7 -57.12 -3.58 -9.62
N LEU A 8 -56.87 -2.57 -8.77
CA LEU A 8 -55.66 -1.77 -8.82
C LEU A 8 -54.57 -2.55 -8.06
N VAL A 9 -53.65 -3.16 -8.84
CA VAL A 9 -52.45 -3.78 -8.29
C VAL A 9 -51.44 -2.70 -8.05
N LEU A 10 -51.27 -2.31 -6.78
CA LEU A 10 -50.19 -1.41 -6.34
C LEU A 10 -48.92 -2.24 -6.27
N VAL A 11 -48.06 -2.13 -7.33
CA VAL A 11 -46.70 -2.64 -7.28
C VAL A 11 -45.87 -1.68 -6.49
N THR A 12 -45.66 -1.98 -5.20
CA THR A 12 -44.71 -1.27 -4.35
C THR A 12 -43.32 -1.72 -4.73
N LEU A 13 -42.65 -0.94 -5.58
CA LEU A 13 -41.24 -1.14 -5.93
C LEU A 13 -40.40 -0.79 -4.68
N MET A 14 -40.04 -1.81 -3.90
CA MET A 14 -39.16 -1.71 -2.76
C MET A 14 -37.74 -1.47 -3.28
N VAL A 15 -37.36 -0.19 -3.42
CA VAL A 15 -35.98 0.21 -3.67
C VAL A 15 -35.19 -0.09 -2.41
N LEU A 16 -34.55 -1.26 -2.36
CA LEU A 16 -33.52 -1.55 -1.37
C LEU A 16 -32.32 -0.65 -1.67
N PRO A 17 -31.93 0.24 -0.75
CA PRO A 17 -30.62 0.89 -0.89
C PRO A 17 -29.57 -0.21 -0.75
N LEU A 18 -28.86 -0.52 -1.83
CA LEU A 18 -27.58 -1.21 -1.79
C LEU A 18 -26.60 -0.30 -1.03
N ALA A 19 -26.67 -0.34 0.29
CA ALA A 19 -25.58 0.11 1.13
C ALA A 19 -24.44 -0.89 0.89
N ALA A 20 -23.67 -0.68 -0.16
CA ALA A 20 -22.34 -1.24 -0.31
C ALA A 20 -21.45 -0.54 0.72
N CYS A 21 -21.73 -0.77 2.02
CA CYS A 21 -20.75 -0.56 3.06
C CYS A 21 -19.67 -1.62 2.84
N GLY A 22 -18.66 -1.30 2.04
CA GLY A 22 -17.38 -1.98 2.14
C GLY A 22 -16.99 -1.91 3.62
N LYS A 23 -16.89 -3.06 4.30
CA LYS A 23 -16.33 -3.09 5.66
C LYS A 23 -14.97 -2.43 5.54
N LYS A 24 -14.80 -1.24 6.16
CA LYS A 24 -13.46 -0.69 6.37
C LYS A 24 -12.71 -1.75 7.17
N GLU A 25 -11.57 -2.21 6.66
CA GLU A 25 -10.70 -3.08 7.43
C GLU A 25 -10.22 -2.27 8.65
N GLU A 26 -10.57 -2.71 9.85
CA GLU A 26 -10.02 -2.12 11.07
C GLU A 26 -8.54 -2.44 11.10
N VAL A 27 -7.71 -1.40 11.06
CA VAL A 27 -6.27 -1.51 11.14
C VAL A 27 -5.78 -1.04 12.50
N LYS A 28 -4.78 -1.73 13.04
CA LYS A 28 -4.14 -1.38 14.30
C LYS A 28 -3.09 -0.29 14.08
N ASP A 29 -2.90 0.54 15.08
CA ASP A 29 -1.70 1.36 15.19
C ASP A 29 -0.54 0.48 15.62
N VAL A 30 0.56 0.55 14.87
CA VAL A 30 1.73 -0.29 15.10
C VAL A 30 2.98 0.55 15.31
N ASP A 31 3.91 0.03 16.10
CA ASP A 31 5.26 0.57 16.17
C ASP A 31 5.99 0.34 14.84
N PHE A 32 6.45 1.40 14.20
CA PHE A 32 7.07 1.34 12.86
C PHE A 32 8.46 0.71 12.89
N TYR A 33 9.18 0.78 14.00
CA TYR A 33 10.45 0.09 14.15
C TYR A 33 10.22 -1.43 14.21
N GLU A 34 9.22 -1.87 14.99
CA GLU A 34 8.86 -3.28 15.10
C GLU A 34 8.31 -3.82 13.78
N LEU A 35 7.40 -3.06 13.14
CA LEU A 35 6.84 -3.42 11.83
C LEU A 35 7.95 -3.63 10.79
N ARG A 36 8.87 -2.66 10.66
CA ARG A 36 10.02 -2.76 9.76
C ARG A 36 10.85 -3.99 10.07
N THR A 37 11.19 -4.21 11.34
CA THR A 37 12.00 -5.34 11.77
C THR A 37 11.36 -6.67 11.35
N LYS A 38 10.06 -6.84 11.60
CA LYS A 38 9.32 -8.04 11.23
C LYS A 38 9.25 -8.25 9.72
N MET A 39 9.06 -7.17 8.95
CA MET A 39 9.03 -7.26 7.49
C MET A 39 10.41 -7.64 6.92
N LEU A 40 11.50 -7.07 7.45
CA LEU A 40 12.86 -7.41 7.04
C LEU A 40 13.24 -8.84 7.42
N GLU A 41 12.90 -9.29 8.62
CA GLU A 41 13.14 -10.68 9.08
C GLU A 41 12.40 -11.72 8.22
N ALA A 42 11.27 -11.36 7.63
CA ALA A 42 10.48 -12.24 6.77
C ALA A 42 11.06 -12.41 5.35
N GLY A 43 11.99 -11.56 4.95
CA GLY A 43 12.67 -11.62 3.66
C GLY A 43 13.99 -12.36 3.77
N GLU A 44 13.97 -13.70 3.65
CA GLU A 44 15.16 -14.56 3.83
C GLU A 44 16.25 -14.28 2.78
N ASN A 45 15.89 -13.78 1.60
CA ASN A 45 16.79 -13.52 0.48
C ASN A 45 17.02 -12.02 0.20
N LEU A 46 16.69 -11.17 1.15
CA LEU A 46 16.99 -9.74 1.02
C LEU A 46 18.52 -9.52 1.05
N PRO A 47 19.04 -8.60 0.21
CA PRO A 47 20.44 -8.16 0.31
C PRO A 47 20.65 -7.33 1.59
N ASP A 48 21.85 -6.79 1.76
CA ASP A 48 22.07 -5.78 2.80
C ASP A 48 21.18 -4.56 2.56
N MET A 49 20.34 -4.25 3.55
CA MET A 49 19.32 -3.19 3.47
C MET A 49 19.71 -1.98 4.32
N GLN A 50 19.62 -0.80 3.73
CA GLN A 50 19.62 0.47 4.44
C GLN A 50 18.19 0.95 4.68
N THR A 51 17.98 1.77 5.70
CA THR A 51 16.65 2.29 6.01
C THR A 51 16.69 3.80 6.27
N ALA A 52 15.71 4.48 5.68
CA ALA A 52 15.30 5.84 6.00
C ALA A 52 13.89 5.82 6.61
N SER A 53 13.59 6.73 7.54
CA SER A 53 12.32 6.70 8.27
C SER A 53 11.89 8.08 8.78
N SER A 54 10.70 8.17 9.33
CA SER A 54 10.21 9.36 10.01
C SER A 54 11.01 9.76 11.26
N ALA A 55 11.93 8.91 11.73
CA ALA A 55 12.79 9.21 12.88
C ALA A 55 14.07 9.98 12.49
N ASP A 56 14.34 10.13 11.19
CA ASP A 56 15.52 10.83 10.69
C ASP A 56 15.30 12.35 10.68
N ASP A 57 16.34 13.13 10.94
CA ASP A 57 16.28 14.60 11.01
C ASP A 57 15.79 15.24 9.70
N ASN A 58 16.06 14.61 8.55
CA ASN A 58 15.66 15.03 7.21
C ASN A 58 14.56 14.14 6.59
N ALA A 59 13.66 13.61 7.41
CA ALA A 59 12.63 12.65 7.03
C ALA A 59 11.81 13.07 5.78
N ALA A 60 11.43 14.35 5.68
CA ALA A 60 10.67 14.86 4.54
C ALA A 60 11.46 14.74 3.20
N GLU A 61 12.76 15.02 3.23
CA GLU A 61 13.64 14.86 2.08
C GLU A 61 13.77 13.37 1.70
N LEU A 62 13.97 12.51 2.71
CA LEU A 62 14.11 11.07 2.51
C LEU A 62 12.85 10.44 1.93
N LEU A 63 11.66 10.84 2.38
CA LEU A 63 10.40 10.42 1.75
C LEU A 63 10.34 10.87 0.29
N GLY A 64 10.84 12.07 -0.02
CA GLY A 64 10.84 12.63 -1.37
C GLY A 64 11.57 11.80 -2.43
N TYR A 65 12.43 10.84 -2.04
CA TYR A 65 13.07 9.93 -2.99
C TYR A 65 12.12 8.84 -3.53
N VAL A 66 11.03 8.53 -2.81
CA VAL A 66 10.08 7.47 -3.18
C VAL A 66 8.65 7.98 -3.37
N SER A 67 8.34 9.18 -2.87
CA SER A 67 6.99 9.71 -2.89
C SER A 67 6.97 11.24 -3.09
N ASP A 68 6.12 11.72 -3.98
CA ASP A 68 5.88 13.15 -4.22
C ASP A 68 4.70 13.71 -3.40
N MET A 69 4.17 12.93 -2.45
CA MET A 69 3.08 13.39 -1.59
C MET A 69 3.56 14.40 -0.54
N ASP A 70 2.64 15.25 -0.10
CA ASP A 70 2.91 16.21 0.96
C ASP A 70 3.23 15.50 2.28
N TYR A 71 4.44 15.73 2.81
CA TYR A 71 4.90 15.14 4.06
C TYR A 71 4.00 15.49 5.25
N GLU A 72 3.33 16.64 5.24
CA GLU A 72 2.38 17.02 6.29
C GLU A 72 1.19 16.06 6.42
N LYS A 73 0.86 15.31 5.37
CA LYS A 73 -0.18 14.28 5.37
C LYS A 73 0.29 12.94 5.94
N VAL A 74 1.59 12.74 6.05
CA VAL A 74 2.21 11.51 6.55
C VAL A 74 2.26 11.51 8.07
N SER A 75 1.84 10.43 8.70
CA SER A 75 1.97 10.23 10.15
C SER A 75 3.25 9.48 10.49
N ASN A 76 3.64 8.52 9.65
CA ASN A 76 4.88 7.76 9.79
C ASN A 76 5.26 7.08 8.48
N PHE A 77 6.55 6.80 8.27
CA PHE A 77 7.02 5.99 7.14
C PHE A 77 8.35 5.32 7.45
N PHE A 78 8.67 4.29 6.69
CA PHE A 78 10.03 3.83 6.45
C PHE A 78 10.21 3.41 5.00
N VAL A 79 11.46 3.51 4.53
CA VAL A 79 11.94 3.01 3.26
C VAL A 79 13.18 2.18 3.52
N SER A 80 13.10 0.86 3.31
CA SER A 80 14.26 -0.01 3.35
C SER A 80 14.63 -0.40 1.92
N TYR A 81 15.88 -0.22 1.53
CA TYR A 81 16.36 -0.41 0.17
C TYR A 81 17.74 -1.06 0.16
N SER A 82 18.05 -1.78 -0.93
CA SER A 82 19.35 -2.44 -1.11
C SER A 82 20.50 -1.43 -1.09
N SER A 83 21.51 -1.69 -0.26
CA SER A 83 22.78 -0.93 -0.29
C SER A 83 23.68 -1.33 -1.47
N GLU A 84 23.36 -2.41 -2.17
CA GLU A 84 24.15 -2.98 -3.26
C GLU A 84 23.69 -2.51 -4.65
N GLY A 85 22.69 -1.61 -4.71
CA GLY A 85 22.15 -1.10 -5.98
C GLY A 85 21.19 -2.07 -6.68
N LEU A 86 20.68 -3.09 -5.97
CA LEU A 86 19.63 -3.99 -6.45
C LEU A 86 18.25 -3.32 -6.34
N THR A 87 17.22 -3.98 -6.87
CA THR A 87 15.87 -3.41 -6.87
C THR A 87 15.09 -3.66 -5.58
N ASP A 88 15.61 -4.48 -4.66
CA ASP A 88 14.94 -4.80 -3.41
C ASP A 88 14.64 -3.55 -2.60
N GLU A 89 13.35 -3.35 -2.30
CA GLU A 89 12.85 -2.18 -1.62
C GLU A 89 11.54 -2.49 -0.90
N ILE A 90 11.42 -2.00 0.33
CA ILE A 90 10.21 -2.09 1.15
C ILE A 90 9.88 -0.68 1.62
N VAL A 91 8.74 -0.14 1.17
CA VAL A 91 8.21 1.16 1.60
C VAL A 91 6.92 0.93 2.35
N VAL A 92 6.77 1.55 3.51
CA VAL A 92 5.48 1.66 4.20
C VAL A 92 5.26 3.12 4.57
N ILE A 93 4.11 3.66 4.17
CA ILE A 93 3.64 5.01 4.50
C ILE A 93 2.33 4.87 5.27
N ALA A 94 2.25 5.46 6.46
CA ALA A 94 0.99 5.67 7.15
C ALA A 94 0.57 7.13 6.99
N VAL A 95 -0.62 7.38 6.47
CA VAL A 95 -1.18 8.72 6.34
C VAL A 95 -1.95 9.11 7.61
N LYS A 96 -2.08 10.42 7.85
CA LYS A 96 -2.87 10.95 9.00
C LYS A 96 -4.37 10.71 8.80
N ASN A 97 -4.85 10.89 7.57
CA ASN A 97 -6.25 10.65 7.19
C ASN A 97 -6.30 9.52 6.15
N GLU A 98 -7.18 8.56 6.35
CA GLU A 98 -7.34 7.42 5.44
C GLU A 98 -7.64 7.85 3.97
N ASP A 99 -8.31 8.99 3.80
CA ASP A 99 -8.62 9.55 2.47
C ASP A 99 -7.35 9.93 1.66
N ASP A 100 -6.24 10.23 2.34
CA ASP A 100 -4.95 10.54 1.71
C ASP A 100 -4.21 9.27 1.24
N ALA A 101 -4.65 8.07 1.62
CA ALA A 101 -4.00 6.81 1.23
C ALA A 101 -4.01 6.59 -0.30
N LYS A 102 -5.01 7.13 -1.00
CA LYS A 102 -5.05 7.08 -2.46
C LYS A 102 -3.91 7.89 -3.08
N GLU A 103 -3.64 9.09 -2.57
CA GLU A 103 -2.54 9.93 -3.02
C GLU A 103 -1.18 9.27 -2.78
N ALA A 104 -0.99 8.68 -1.58
CA ALA A 104 0.21 7.92 -1.26
C ALA A 104 0.42 6.74 -2.22
N LYS A 105 -0.65 5.99 -2.55
CA LYS A 105 -0.60 4.90 -3.50
C LYS A 105 -0.20 5.38 -4.90
N GLU A 106 -0.84 6.43 -5.41
CA GLU A 106 -0.55 7.01 -6.73
C GLU A 106 0.91 7.51 -6.81
N SER A 107 1.43 8.05 -5.73
CA SER A 107 2.82 8.48 -5.61
C SER A 107 3.78 7.28 -5.69
N LEU A 108 3.54 6.21 -4.94
CA LEU A 108 4.34 4.98 -5.02
C LEU A 108 4.19 4.25 -6.37
N GLU A 109 3.05 4.36 -7.06
CA GLU A 109 2.90 3.85 -8.44
C GLU A 109 3.82 4.57 -9.43
N LYS A 110 3.96 5.90 -9.30
CA LYS A 110 4.90 6.69 -10.11
C LYS A 110 6.34 6.26 -9.82
N HIS A 111 6.69 6.10 -8.54
CA HIS A 111 8.02 5.62 -8.14
C HIS A 111 8.31 4.24 -8.73
N LEU A 112 7.42 3.26 -8.57
CA LEU A 112 7.57 1.92 -9.15
C LEU A 112 7.74 1.99 -10.68
N THR A 113 6.94 2.81 -11.37
CA THR A 113 7.05 3.01 -12.82
C THR A 113 8.42 3.58 -13.21
N HIS A 114 8.92 4.55 -12.46
CA HIS A 114 10.25 5.11 -12.68
C HIS A 114 11.32 4.05 -12.50
N ARG A 115 11.26 3.24 -11.44
CA ARG A 115 12.17 2.12 -11.20
C ARG A 115 12.16 1.10 -12.34
N LYS A 116 10.96 0.71 -12.81
CA LYS A 116 10.82 -0.19 -13.98
C LYS A 116 11.53 0.35 -15.21
N ASN A 117 11.38 1.63 -15.52
CA ASN A 117 12.03 2.25 -16.67
C ASN A 117 13.56 2.28 -16.53
N LEU A 118 14.09 2.54 -15.33
CA LEU A 118 15.51 2.53 -15.06
C LEU A 118 16.14 1.14 -15.25
N PHE A 119 15.46 0.09 -14.78
CA PHE A 119 15.98 -1.26 -14.78
C PHE A 119 15.60 -2.09 -16.01
N ALA A 120 14.74 -1.57 -16.91
CA ALA A 120 14.23 -2.29 -18.09
C ALA A 120 15.30 -2.97 -18.94
N ASN A 121 16.51 -2.40 -19.02
CA ASN A 121 17.62 -2.91 -19.80
C ASN A 121 18.85 -3.31 -18.96
N TYR A 122 18.72 -3.26 -17.63
CA TYR A 122 19.87 -3.45 -16.74
C TYR A 122 20.06 -4.91 -16.35
N SER A 123 19.01 -5.57 -15.91
CA SER A 123 19.03 -6.97 -15.46
C SER A 123 17.65 -7.60 -15.59
N PRO A 124 17.50 -8.73 -16.31
CA PRO A 124 16.23 -9.45 -16.38
C PRO A 124 15.72 -9.94 -15.01
N VAL A 125 16.64 -10.30 -14.10
CA VAL A 125 16.28 -10.75 -12.74
C VAL A 125 15.70 -9.59 -11.95
N GLU A 126 16.37 -8.44 -11.93
CA GLU A 126 15.92 -7.24 -11.25
C GLU A 126 14.62 -6.70 -11.86
N GLY A 127 14.49 -6.74 -13.19
CA GLY A 127 13.25 -6.39 -13.88
C GLY A 127 12.08 -7.27 -13.46
N ALA A 128 12.29 -8.58 -13.28
CA ALA A 128 11.25 -9.50 -12.83
C ALA A 128 10.76 -9.21 -11.40
N LYS A 129 11.64 -8.79 -10.49
CA LYS A 129 11.22 -8.33 -9.14
C LYS A 129 10.29 -7.13 -9.23
N LEU A 130 10.63 -6.12 -10.04
CA LEU A 130 9.83 -4.92 -10.26
C LEU A 130 8.47 -5.23 -10.89
N GLU A 131 8.40 -6.14 -11.87
CA GLU A 131 7.13 -6.54 -12.48
C GLU A 131 6.22 -7.27 -11.51
N ASN A 132 6.78 -7.99 -10.55
CA ASN A 132 6.05 -8.75 -9.54
C ASN A 132 5.86 -7.99 -8.21
N ALA A 133 6.22 -6.70 -8.15
CA ALA A 133 6.10 -5.90 -6.95
C ALA A 133 4.66 -5.88 -6.39
N ILE A 134 4.55 -5.85 -5.07
CA ILE A 134 3.27 -5.71 -4.38
C ILE A 134 3.09 -4.24 -3.98
N LEU A 135 2.00 -3.62 -4.42
CA LEU A 135 1.59 -2.28 -3.98
C LEU A 135 0.14 -2.37 -3.50
N ARG A 136 -0.13 -2.04 -2.24
CA ARG A 136 -1.44 -2.15 -1.60
C ARG A 136 -1.76 -0.98 -0.69
N VAL A 137 -3.07 -0.82 -0.45
CA VAL A 137 -3.64 0.05 0.58
C VAL A 137 -4.37 -0.83 1.59
N VAL A 138 -4.10 -0.62 2.87
CA VAL A 138 -4.79 -1.29 3.99
C VAL A 138 -5.11 -0.22 5.05
N GLY A 139 -6.37 0.23 5.08
CA GLY A 139 -6.78 1.38 5.86
C GLY A 139 -5.93 2.61 5.53
N ARG A 140 -5.26 3.18 6.52
CA ARG A 140 -4.37 4.32 6.36
C ARG A 140 -2.93 3.97 5.95
N TYR A 141 -2.62 2.69 5.79
CA TYR A 141 -1.28 2.22 5.37
C TYR A 141 -1.24 1.99 3.87
N VAL A 142 -0.15 2.44 3.26
CA VAL A 142 0.19 2.13 1.88
C VAL A 142 1.59 1.53 1.87
N TYR A 143 1.75 0.40 1.20
CA TYR A 143 3.06 -0.23 1.12
C TYR A 143 3.40 -0.69 -0.28
N LEU A 144 4.71 -0.64 -0.59
CA LEU A 144 5.34 -1.19 -1.77
C LEU A 144 6.40 -2.19 -1.33
N ILE A 145 6.37 -3.40 -1.89
CA ILE A 145 7.35 -4.46 -1.63
C ILE A 145 7.91 -4.94 -2.96
N ILE A 146 9.21 -4.75 -3.16
CA ILE A 146 9.98 -5.23 -4.30
C ILE A 146 11.02 -6.19 -3.75
N ALA A 147 10.77 -7.48 -3.82
CA ALA A 147 11.65 -8.54 -3.33
C ALA A 147 11.22 -9.90 -3.90
N ASP A 148 12.11 -10.87 -3.86
CA ASP A 148 11.77 -12.24 -4.19
C ASP A 148 10.78 -12.83 -3.15
N ASP A 149 11.01 -12.57 -1.86
CA ASP A 149 10.18 -13.06 -0.74
C ASP A 149 8.97 -12.14 -0.42
N ARG A 150 8.54 -11.31 -1.39
CA ARG A 150 7.47 -10.30 -1.20
C ARG A 150 6.21 -10.82 -0.52
N ASN A 151 5.82 -12.09 -0.75
CA ASN A 151 4.62 -12.67 -0.13
C ASN A 151 4.82 -12.94 1.37
N ALA A 152 6.00 -13.37 1.78
CA ALA A 152 6.34 -13.56 3.19
C ALA A 152 6.41 -12.21 3.92
N ILE A 153 7.01 -11.22 3.28
CA ILE A 153 7.10 -9.84 3.79
C ILE A 153 5.70 -9.21 3.92
N GLU A 154 4.82 -9.37 2.92
CA GLU A 154 3.42 -8.93 2.99
C GLU A 154 2.64 -9.62 4.11
N LYS A 155 2.88 -10.93 4.32
CA LYS A 155 2.27 -11.67 5.42
C LYS A 155 2.67 -11.09 6.77
N ALA A 156 3.97 -10.80 6.98
CA ALA A 156 4.47 -10.17 8.20
C ALA A 156 3.81 -8.81 8.46
N PHE A 157 3.64 -7.97 7.41
CA PHE A 157 2.89 -6.72 7.51
C PHE A 157 1.44 -6.97 7.97
N ASN A 158 0.73 -7.90 7.33
CA ASN A 158 -0.67 -8.17 7.64
C ASN A 158 -0.87 -8.71 9.07
N GLU A 159 0.04 -9.52 9.60
CA GLU A 159 0.00 -10.04 10.97
C GLU A 159 0.16 -8.94 12.03
N MET A 160 0.86 -7.86 11.70
CA MET A 160 1.04 -6.73 12.60
C MET A 160 -0.15 -5.76 12.54
N VAL A 161 -0.64 -5.46 11.32
CA VAL A 161 -1.57 -4.34 11.06
C VAL A 161 -3.04 -4.77 11.15
N LYS A 162 -3.37 -6.03 10.89
CA LYS A 162 -4.74 -6.59 10.97
C LYS A 162 -4.93 -7.38 12.25
#